data_ce8ab9644c451fec9ccbdbb610dac284
#
_entry.id   ce8ab9644c451fec9ccbdbb610dac284
#
_cell.length_a   1.000
_cell.length_b   1.000
_cell.length_c   1.000
_cell.angle_alpha   90.00
_cell.angle_beta   90.00
_cell.angle_gamma   90.00
#
_symmetry.space_group_name_H-M   'P 1'
#
loop_
_entity.id
_entity.type
_entity.pdbx_description
1 polymer ?
#
loop_
_entity_poly.entity_id
_entity_poly.type
_entity_poly.pdbx_seq_one_letter_code
_entity_poly.pdbx_strand_id
1 'polypeptide(L)'
;MGNVTRRLTLVLCSAALATATACGGPPGVGGQPATTPTGPTPTGTAAPTTTRSPATTGTPATGAPVTAPEAAVAVERAYEQVIGAVLPSIVQITTRTGLGSGIIYDTAGHIVTNAHVIGDARSFEVTPATGGTPRAARLVESFPIGDLAVIKVDDAAGLVPARFGHASRLRVGQMVLAMGNPLGLSGSVTEGIISALGRTVSEPEGRGSPGATITNAIQTSAPINPGNSGGALVNLSGEVVGIPTLAATNPELAGAAAPGIGFAIPCSTVTDIAGQIIRDGKVTNTRRAALGVTVSGSVGADGRPAGANVIRVTPGGGADRAGIRAGDRVTSVNGIETATVAALSEVLATLKPGQTVKVEITHQDGSTATVDVKLSELPSE
;
A
#
# COMPACT_ATOMS: atom_id res chain seq x y z
N MET A 1 6.41 56.04 -17.40
CA MET A 1 7.64 56.05 -18.22
C MET A 1 8.66 55.25 -17.47
N GLY A 2 9.18 54.13 -18.06
CA GLY A 2 10.21 53.30 -17.44
C GLY A 2 10.03 51.82 -17.81
N ASN A 3 10.28 51.47 -19.08
CA ASN A 3 10.34 50.11 -19.55
C ASN A 3 11.64 49.43 -19.05
N VAL A 4 11.52 48.30 -18.36
CA VAL A 4 12.65 47.40 -18.10
C VAL A 4 12.42 46.09 -18.86
N THR A 5 13.15 46.00 -19.96
CA THR A 5 13.24 44.84 -20.83
C THR A 5 14.12 43.75 -20.17
N ARG A 6 13.56 42.63 -19.75
CA ARG A 6 14.35 41.45 -19.34
C ARG A 6 14.72 40.61 -20.56
N ARG A 7 16.00 40.52 -20.81
CA ARG A 7 16.60 39.67 -21.83
C ARG A 7 16.58 38.20 -21.36
N LEU A 8 15.95 37.35 -22.17
CA LEU A 8 15.95 35.90 -22.04
C LEU A 8 17.24 35.36 -22.65
N THR A 9 18.11 34.78 -21.84
CA THR A 9 19.33 34.10 -22.31
C THR A 9 19.04 32.65 -22.54
N LEU A 10 19.01 32.23 -23.80
CA LEU A 10 18.82 30.84 -24.23
C LEU A 10 20.20 30.16 -24.17
N VAL A 11 20.34 29.15 -23.31
CA VAL A 11 21.53 28.28 -23.29
C VAL A 11 21.23 27.03 -24.10
N LEU A 12 21.80 26.93 -25.30
CA LEU A 12 21.79 25.68 -26.08
C LEU A 12 22.87 24.75 -25.48
N CYS A 13 22.45 23.58 -25.00
CA CYS A 13 23.38 22.47 -24.73
C CYS A 13 23.36 21.53 -25.92
N SER A 14 24.47 21.51 -26.66
CA SER A 14 24.74 20.60 -27.78
C SER A 14 25.08 19.20 -27.23
N ALA A 15 24.32 18.20 -27.58
CA ALA A 15 24.65 16.80 -27.33
C ALA A 15 25.55 16.28 -28.45
N ALA A 16 26.75 15.88 -28.10
CA ALA A 16 27.68 15.20 -29.00
C ALA A 16 27.37 13.70 -29.03
N LEU A 17 27.06 13.19 -30.20
CA LEU A 17 26.86 11.77 -30.51
C LEU A 17 28.25 11.17 -30.79
N ALA A 18 28.74 10.26 -29.95
CA ALA A 18 29.93 9.47 -30.21
C ALA A 18 29.54 8.08 -30.71
N THR A 19 29.74 7.83 -32.00
CA THR A 19 29.68 6.52 -32.62
C THR A 19 31.02 5.81 -32.45
N ALA A 20 31.03 4.68 -31.76
CA ALA A 20 32.20 3.79 -31.70
C ALA A 20 31.90 2.52 -32.48
N THR A 21 32.55 2.40 -33.63
CA THR A 21 32.66 1.19 -34.43
C THR A 21 33.91 0.43 -33.96
N ALA A 22 33.75 -0.82 -33.55
CA ALA A 22 34.91 -1.70 -33.36
C ALA A 22 34.61 -3.09 -33.94
N CYS A 23 35.29 -3.37 -35.06
CA CYS A 23 35.51 -4.72 -35.57
C CYS A 23 36.77 -5.29 -34.89
N GLY A 24 36.75 -6.60 -34.54
CA GLY A 24 37.93 -7.33 -34.13
C GLY A 24 37.58 -8.72 -33.67
N GLY A 25 37.72 -9.71 -34.56
CA GLY A 25 37.51 -11.13 -34.26
C GLY A 25 38.76 -11.79 -33.66
N PRO A 26 38.69 -13.07 -33.26
CA PRO A 26 39.62 -13.69 -32.34
C PRO A 26 40.73 -14.49 -32.97
N PRO A 27 41.74 -14.95 -32.23
CA PRO A 27 42.41 -16.23 -32.57
C PRO A 27 42.16 -17.27 -31.47
N GLY A 28 41.86 -18.49 -31.92
CA GLY A 28 41.63 -19.66 -31.11
C GLY A 28 42.95 -20.26 -30.58
N VAL A 29 42.80 -20.98 -29.47
CA VAL A 29 43.81 -21.98 -29.02
C VAL A 29 43.07 -23.19 -28.42
N GLY A 30 43.33 -24.35 -29.00
CA GLY A 30 43.70 -25.61 -28.39
C GLY A 30 42.69 -26.30 -27.51
N GLY A 31 42.08 -27.33 -28.09
CA GLY A 31 41.32 -28.32 -27.33
C GLY A 31 42.22 -29.30 -26.60
N GLN A 32 41.73 -29.79 -25.44
CA GLN A 32 42.13 -31.07 -24.86
C GLN A 32 40.88 -31.91 -24.62
N PRO A 33 40.91 -33.22 -24.95
CA PRO A 33 39.75 -34.08 -24.78
C PRO A 33 39.64 -34.54 -23.33
N ALA A 34 38.41 -34.45 -22.81
CA ALA A 34 38.04 -35.02 -21.53
C ALA A 34 38.00 -36.54 -21.60
N THR A 35 38.74 -37.17 -20.73
CA THR A 35 38.76 -38.63 -20.53
C THR A 35 37.52 -39.09 -19.78
N THR A 36 36.79 -40.00 -20.39
CA THR A 36 35.64 -40.70 -19.79
C THR A 36 36.17 -41.80 -18.84
N PRO A 37 35.68 -41.94 -17.61
CA PRO A 37 35.98 -43.13 -16.81
C PRO A 37 35.06 -44.26 -17.22
N THR A 38 35.68 -45.36 -17.65
CA THR A 38 35.06 -46.67 -17.96
C THR A 38 34.68 -47.37 -16.64
N GLY A 39 33.41 -47.50 -16.35
CA GLY A 39 32.90 -48.36 -15.26
C GLY A 39 32.49 -49.75 -15.79
N PRO A 40 32.52 -50.78 -14.97
CA PRO A 40 32.37 -52.16 -15.43
C PRO A 40 30.91 -52.50 -15.80
N THR A 41 30.78 -53.24 -16.89
CA THR A 41 29.55 -53.84 -17.42
C THR A 41 28.98 -54.90 -16.44
N PRO A 42 27.73 -54.82 -16.02
CA PRO A 42 27.08 -55.96 -15.39
C PRO A 42 26.50 -56.90 -16.45
N THR A 43 26.86 -58.15 -16.29
CA THR A 43 26.47 -59.34 -17.08
C THR A 43 24.94 -59.48 -17.03
N GLY A 44 24.32 -59.65 -18.19
CA GLY A 44 22.90 -59.78 -18.35
C GLY A 44 22.30 -61.06 -17.76
N THR A 45 21.12 -60.85 -17.16
CA THR A 45 20.17 -61.94 -16.91
C THR A 45 18.92 -61.62 -17.72
N ALA A 46 18.54 -62.52 -18.59
CA ALA A 46 17.41 -62.41 -19.50
C ALA A 46 16.11 -62.26 -18.74
N ALA A 47 15.39 -61.18 -19.03
CA ALA A 47 14.01 -60.98 -18.57
C ALA A 47 13.02 -61.69 -19.50
N PRO A 48 11.91 -62.24 -18.98
CA PRO A 48 10.91 -62.91 -19.80
C PRO A 48 10.16 -61.91 -20.69
N THR A 49 10.01 -62.32 -21.93
CA THR A 49 9.24 -61.63 -22.97
C THR A 49 7.74 -61.58 -22.59
N THR A 50 7.26 -60.50 -22.06
CA THR A 50 5.81 -60.28 -21.92
C THR A 50 5.26 -59.76 -23.25
N THR A 51 4.43 -60.57 -23.87
CA THR A 51 3.65 -60.27 -25.08
C THR A 51 2.75 -59.08 -24.80
N ARG A 52 3.04 -57.93 -25.44
CA ARG A 52 2.24 -56.71 -25.32
C ARG A 52 0.95 -56.90 -26.13
N SER A 53 -0.18 -57.06 -25.43
CA SER A 53 -1.52 -56.93 -26.05
C SER A 53 -1.70 -55.58 -26.70
N PRO A 54 -2.39 -55.47 -27.83
CA PRO A 54 -2.62 -54.20 -28.48
C PRO A 54 -3.42 -53.29 -27.57
N ALA A 55 -2.91 -52.04 -27.38
CA ALA A 55 -3.59 -51.03 -26.62
C ALA A 55 -4.95 -50.70 -27.29
N THR A 56 -6.02 -51.01 -26.59
CA THR A 56 -7.35 -50.55 -26.93
C THR A 56 -7.30 -49.01 -26.82
N THR A 57 -7.53 -48.32 -27.93
CA THR A 57 -7.77 -46.87 -27.95
C THR A 57 -9.06 -46.61 -27.19
N GLY A 58 -8.94 -46.44 -25.89
CA GLY A 58 -10.04 -45.96 -25.05
C GLY A 58 -10.39 -44.53 -25.46
N THR A 59 -11.60 -44.34 -25.97
CA THR A 59 -12.24 -43.03 -26.07
C THR A 59 -12.07 -42.33 -24.74
N PRO A 60 -11.66 -41.00 -24.70
CA PRO A 60 -11.61 -40.27 -23.46
C PRO A 60 -12.99 -40.36 -22.80
N ALA A 61 -13.06 -40.97 -21.63
CA ALA A 61 -14.27 -40.96 -20.82
C ALA A 61 -14.61 -39.50 -20.54
N THR A 62 -15.71 -39.02 -21.11
CA THR A 62 -16.34 -37.76 -20.74
C THR A 62 -16.68 -37.94 -19.26
N GLY A 63 -15.85 -37.37 -18.37
CA GLY A 63 -16.03 -37.47 -16.93
C GLY A 63 -17.42 -36.95 -16.58
N ALA A 64 -18.21 -37.71 -15.85
CA ALA A 64 -19.44 -37.23 -15.30
C ALA A 64 -19.16 -35.99 -14.48
N PRO A 65 -20.03 -34.96 -14.47
CA PRO A 65 -19.87 -33.76 -13.67
C PRO A 65 -19.66 -34.17 -12.20
N VAL A 66 -18.58 -33.69 -11.59
CA VAL A 66 -18.35 -33.90 -10.15
C VAL A 66 -19.30 -33.00 -9.38
N THR A 67 -20.13 -33.58 -8.54
CA THR A 67 -21.00 -32.80 -7.66
C THR A 67 -20.17 -32.19 -6.54
N ALA A 68 -20.19 -30.86 -6.41
CA ALA A 68 -19.49 -30.17 -5.33
C ALA A 68 -20.08 -30.54 -3.95
N PRO A 69 -19.26 -30.69 -2.89
CA PRO A 69 -19.76 -30.88 -1.53
C PRO A 69 -20.69 -29.75 -1.12
N GLU A 70 -21.74 -30.04 -0.37
CA GLU A 70 -22.74 -29.06 0.08
C GLU A 70 -22.11 -27.86 0.82
N ALA A 71 -21.10 -28.11 1.66
CA ALA A 71 -20.35 -27.07 2.36
C ALA A 71 -19.64 -26.09 1.41
N ALA A 72 -19.08 -26.59 0.30
CA ALA A 72 -18.42 -25.75 -0.71
C ALA A 72 -19.45 -24.86 -1.43
N VAL A 73 -20.60 -25.43 -1.80
CA VAL A 73 -21.71 -24.68 -2.40
C VAL A 73 -22.24 -23.59 -1.47
N ALA A 74 -22.29 -23.87 -0.14
CA ALA A 74 -22.73 -22.88 0.85
C ALA A 74 -21.76 -21.67 0.92
N VAL A 75 -20.44 -21.91 0.86
CA VAL A 75 -19.42 -20.85 0.84
C VAL A 75 -19.51 -20.02 -0.46
N GLU A 76 -19.62 -20.68 -1.60
CA GLU A 76 -19.80 -20.03 -2.92
C GLU A 76 -21.03 -19.10 -2.90
N ARG A 77 -22.19 -19.59 -2.44
CA ARG A 77 -23.39 -18.76 -2.30
C ARG A 77 -23.20 -17.58 -1.35
N ALA A 78 -22.48 -17.77 -0.26
CA ALA A 78 -22.19 -16.68 0.68
C ALA A 78 -21.36 -15.58 -0.01
N TYR A 79 -20.37 -15.95 -0.82
CA TYR A 79 -19.58 -15.00 -1.59
C TYR A 79 -20.43 -14.24 -2.61
N GLU A 80 -21.22 -14.95 -3.41
CA GLU A 80 -22.14 -14.35 -4.39
C GLU A 80 -23.10 -13.35 -3.75
N GLN A 81 -23.68 -13.71 -2.60
CA GLN A 81 -24.58 -12.83 -1.84
C GLN A 81 -23.88 -11.57 -1.35
N VAL A 82 -22.66 -11.69 -0.79
CA VAL A 82 -21.86 -10.55 -0.32
C VAL A 82 -21.47 -9.64 -1.49
N ILE A 83 -21.00 -10.24 -2.58
CA ILE A 83 -20.61 -9.48 -3.79
C ILE A 83 -21.84 -8.70 -4.32
N GLY A 84 -22.98 -9.37 -4.49
CA GLY A 84 -24.20 -8.74 -4.98
C GLY A 84 -24.71 -7.62 -4.06
N ALA A 85 -24.54 -7.75 -2.74
CA ALA A 85 -24.97 -6.75 -1.77
C ALA A 85 -24.02 -5.54 -1.69
N VAL A 86 -22.71 -5.72 -1.90
CA VAL A 86 -21.71 -4.66 -1.68
C VAL A 86 -21.30 -3.96 -2.97
N LEU A 87 -21.29 -4.67 -4.10
CA LEU A 87 -20.86 -4.11 -5.39
C LEU A 87 -21.57 -2.79 -5.78
N PRO A 88 -22.89 -2.59 -5.49
CA PRO A 88 -23.56 -1.31 -5.73
C PRO A 88 -23.00 -0.12 -4.95
N SER A 89 -22.22 -0.38 -3.88
CA SER A 89 -21.58 0.65 -3.05
C SER A 89 -20.14 0.93 -3.49
N ILE A 90 -19.61 0.20 -4.47
CA ILE A 90 -18.25 0.38 -5.00
C ILE A 90 -18.32 1.23 -6.26
N VAL A 91 -17.35 2.12 -6.40
CA VAL A 91 -17.21 2.98 -7.59
C VAL A 91 -15.79 2.89 -8.16
N GLN A 92 -15.69 3.14 -9.45
CA GLN A 92 -14.46 3.53 -10.11
C GLN A 92 -14.28 5.05 -9.96
N ILE A 93 -13.07 5.47 -9.67
CA ILE A 93 -12.66 6.87 -9.68
C ILE A 93 -11.65 7.04 -10.82
N THR A 94 -11.97 7.90 -11.75
CA THR A 94 -11.12 8.28 -12.87
C THR A 94 -10.53 9.65 -12.62
N THR A 95 -9.20 9.74 -12.67
CA THR A 95 -8.43 10.99 -12.69
C THR A 95 -7.85 11.21 -14.08
N ARG A 96 -7.17 12.34 -14.29
CA ARG A 96 -6.47 12.57 -15.57
C ARG A 96 -5.27 11.63 -15.77
N THR A 97 -4.74 11.04 -14.73
CA THR A 97 -3.49 10.27 -14.73
C THR A 97 -3.64 8.82 -14.32
N GLY A 98 -4.81 8.41 -13.82
CA GLY A 98 -4.99 7.06 -13.31
C GLY A 98 -6.43 6.70 -12.98
N LEU A 99 -6.59 5.47 -12.56
CA LEU A 99 -7.84 4.85 -12.15
C LEU A 99 -7.67 4.25 -10.76
N GLY A 100 -8.73 4.26 -9.97
CA GLY A 100 -8.79 3.57 -8.69
C GLY A 100 -10.22 3.29 -8.28
N SER A 101 -10.40 2.82 -7.07
CA SER A 101 -11.71 2.51 -6.51
C SER A 101 -12.10 3.47 -5.40
N GLY A 102 -13.39 3.51 -5.08
CA GLY A 102 -13.95 4.22 -3.94
C GLY A 102 -15.16 3.49 -3.37
N ILE A 103 -15.56 3.90 -2.19
CA ILE A 103 -16.73 3.37 -1.47
C ILE A 103 -17.71 4.52 -1.23
N ILE A 104 -18.94 4.35 -1.64
CA ILE A 104 -20.02 5.31 -1.34
C ILE A 104 -20.25 5.30 0.16
N TYR A 105 -19.97 6.45 0.80
CA TYR A 105 -19.99 6.58 2.26
C TYR A 105 -21.37 6.90 2.80
N ASP A 106 -22.09 7.81 2.14
CA ASP A 106 -23.42 8.24 2.57
C ASP A 106 -24.35 8.59 1.38
N THR A 107 -25.60 8.85 1.70
CA THR A 107 -26.63 9.25 0.74
C THR A 107 -26.46 10.66 0.20
N ALA A 108 -25.59 11.48 0.79
CA ALA A 108 -25.26 12.82 0.30
C ALA A 108 -24.22 12.78 -0.83
N GLY A 109 -23.71 11.59 -1.18
CA GLY A 109 -22.78 11.36 -2.27
C GLY A 109 -21.31 11.55 -1.90
N HIS A 110 -20.98 11.47 -0.61
CA HIS A 110 -19.58 11.36 -0.20
C HIS A 110 -19.06 9.97 -0.50
N ILE A 111 -17.83 9.92 -1.03
CA ILE A 111 -17.12 8.71 -1.38
C ILE A 111 -15.78 8.75 -0.67
N VAL A 112 -15.43 7.66 0.02
CA VAL A 112 -14.11 7.48 0.62
C VAL A 112 -13.22 6.67 -0.30
N THR A 113 -11.94 7.03 -0.35
CA THR A 113 -10.92 6.35 -1.17
C THR A 113 -9.54 6.54 -0.55
N ASN A 114 -8.48 6.00 -1.17
CA ASN A 114 -7.11 6.30 -0.75
C ASN A 114 -6.63 7.64 -1.29
N ALA A 115 -5.74 8.30 -0.54
CA ALA A 115 -5.12 9.57 -0.97
C ALA A 115 -4.25 9.36 -2.21
N HIS A 116 -3.50 8.25 -2.30
CA HIS A 116 -2.68 7.94 -3.47
C HIS A 116 -3.51 7.70 -4.75
N VAL A 117 -4.78 7.27 -4.64
CA VAL A 117 -5.69 7.11 -5.79
C VAL A 117 -6.03 8.45 -6.42
N ILE A 118 -6.24 9.46 -5.61
CA ILE A 118 -6.61 10.79 -6.09
C ILE A 118 -5.40 11.67 -6.44
N GLY A 119 -4.24 11.44 -5.80
CA GLY A 119 -3.05 12.27 -5.95
C GLY A 119 -3.36 13.75 -5.76
N ASP A 120 -2.84 14.58 -6.67
CA ASP A 120 -3.08 16.04 -6.65
C ASP A 120 -4.38 16.46 -7.35
N ALA A 121 -5.20 15.51 -7.82
CA ALA A 121 -6.42 15.82 -8.56
C ALA A 121 -7.48 16.45 -7.63
N ARG A 122 -8.25 17.40 -8.17
CA ARG A 122 -9.34 18.10 -7.47
C ARG A 122 -10.71 17.80 -8.08
N SER A 123 -10.73 17.23 -9.28
CA SER A 123 -11.94 16.85 -10.01
C SER A 123 -11.79 15.43 -10.53
N PHE A 124 -12.88 14.69 -10.52
CA PHE A 124 -12.94 13.27 -10.79
C PHE A 124 -14.16 12.95 -11.62
N GLU A 125 -14.09 11.79 -12.28
CA GLU A 125 -15.24 11.12 -12.83
C GLU A 125 -15.47 9.83 -12.05
N VAL A 126 -16.71 9.60 -11.61
CA VAL A 126 -17.08 8.47 -10.76
C VAL A 126 -18.12 7.62 -11.49
N THR A 127 -17.81 6.34 -11.64
CA THR A 127 -18.71 5.35 -12.26
C THR A 127 -19.04 4.24 -11.28
N PRO A 128 -20.31 3.93 -10.97
CA PRO A 128 -20.67 2.80 -10.14
C PRO A 128 -20.13 1.48 -10.71
N ALA A 129 -19.70 0.54 -9.86
CA ALA A 129 -19.19 -0.76 -10.29
C ALA A 129 -20.28 -1.63 -10.98
N THR A 130 -21.54 -1.33 -10.74
CA THR A 130 -22.68 -1.94 -11.41
C THR A 130 -22.96 -1.36 -12.81
N GLY A 131 -22.13 -0.43 -13.25
CA GLY A 131 -22.32 0.31 -14.51
C GLY A 131 -23.18 1.56 -14.33
N GLY A 132 -23.37 2.28 -15.42
CA GLY A 132 -24.16 3.51 -15.46
C GLY A 132 -23.39 4.70 -16.03
N THR A 133 -24.03 5.85 -16.02
CA THR A 133 -23.43 7.09 -16.53
C THR A 133 -22.40 7.60 -15.53
N PRO A 134 -21.18 7.96 -15.99
CA PRO A 134 -20.19 8.61 -15.16
C PRO A 134 -20.70 9.92 -14.57
N ARG A 135 -20.31 10.22 -13.34
CA ARG A 135 -20.73 11.40 -12.58
C ARG A 135 -19.54 12.26 -12.23
N ALA A 136 -19.69 13.56 -12.37
CA ALA A 136 -18.68 14.50 -11.91
C ALA A 136 -18.58 14.50 -10.37
N ALA A 137 -17.37 14.56 -9.88
CA ALA A 137 -17.08 14.64 -8.46
C ALA A 137 -15.93 15.61 -8.20
N ARG A 138 -15.85 16.13 -6.98
CA ARG A 138 -14.81 17.04 -6.51
C ARG A 138 -14.21 16.55 -5.21
N LEU A 139 -12.97 16.95 -4.96
CA LEU A 139 -12.31 16.72 -3.67
C LEU A 139 -13.05 17.49 -2.58
N VAL A 140 -13.32 16.81 -1.47
CA VAL A 140 -13.69 17.46 -0.21
C VAL A 140 -12.41 17.75 0.55
N GLU A 141 -11.63 16.70 0.88
CA GLU A 141 -10.33 16.83 1.53
C GLU A 141 -9.52 15.54 1.39
N SER A 142 -8.20 15.68 1.45
CA SER A 142 -7.23 14.59 1.46
C SER A 142 -6.51 14.52 2.78
N PHE A 143 -6.22 13.31 3.25
CA PHE A 143 -5.41 13.03 4.42
C PHE A 143 -4.27 12.07 4.05
N PRO A 144 -3.21 12.57 3.38
CA PRO A 144 -2.13 11.75 2.81
C PRO A 144 -1.39 10.91 3.85
N ILE A 145 -1.15 11.46 5.05
CA ILE A 145 -0.45 10.78 6.15
C ILE A 145 -1.12 9.45 6.52
N GLY A 146 -2.45 9.34 6.36
CA GLY A 146 -3.23 8.13 6.63
C GLY A 146 -3.73 7.45 5.37
N ASP A 147 -3.30 7.91 4.21
CA ASP A 147 -3.72 7.42 2.89
C ASP A 147 -5.25 7.37 2.71
N LEU A 148 -5.95 8.41 3.15
CA LEU A 148 -7.40 8.55 3.02
C LEU A 148 -7.76 9.83 2.29
N ALA A 149 -8.86 9.82 1.56
CA ALA A 149 -9.46 11.00 0.97
C ALA A 149 -10.98 10.86 0.91
N VAL A 150 -11.66 12.00 0.91
CA VAL A 150 -13.11 12.10 0.67
C VAL A 150 -13.34 12.97 -0.56
N ILE A 151 -14.09 12.41 -1.51
CA ILE A 151 -14.60 13.14 -2.66
C ILE A 151 -16.13 13.18 -2.59
N LYS A 152 -16.75 14.08 -3.33
CA LYS A 152 -18.20 14.23 -3.35
C LYS A 152 -18.68 14.31 -4.79
N VAL A 153 -19.64 13.47 -5.16
CA VAL A 153 -20.35 13.57 -6.44
C VAL A 153 -21.36 14.70 -6.41
N ASP A 154 -21.56 15.35 -7.54
CA ASP A 154 -22.54 16.43 -7.67
C ASP A 154 -23.98 15.91 -7.69
N ASP A 155 -24.21 14.73 -8.28
CA ASP A 155 -25.50 14.04 -8.28
C ASP A 155 -25.39 12.70 -7.56
N ALA A 156 -26.01 12.60 -6.39
CA ALA A 156 -26.01 11.41 -5.55
C ALA A 156 -27.23 10.48 -5.79
N ALA A 157 -28.13 10.81 -6.72
CA ALA A 157 -29.37 10.04 -6.92
C ALA A 157 -29.06 8.57 -7.29
N GLY A 158 -29.68 7.64 -6.57
CA GLY A 158 -29.54 6.20 -6.82
C GLY A 158 -28.22 5.59 -6.36
N LEU A 159 -27.33 6.35 -5.68
CA LEU A 159 -26.15 5.78 -5.04
C LEU A 159 -26.55 4.99 -3.78
N VAL A 160 -25.92 3.84 -3.58
CA VAL A 160 -26.17 2.93 -2.44
C VAL A 160 -24.98 3.02 -1.49
N PRO A 161 -25.12 3.60 -0.28
CA PRO A 161 -24.05 3.65 0.71
C PRO A 161 -23.66 2.25 1.21
N ALA A 162 -22.37 2.05 1.47
CA ALA A 162 -21.85 0.84 2.08
C ALA A 162 -22.20 0.78 3.58
N ARG A 163 -22.28 -0.44 4.09
CA ARG A 163 -22.37 -0.68 5.54
C ARG A 163 -20.97 -0.83 6.12
N PHE A 164 -20.56 0.09 6.98
CA PHE A 164 -19.31 0.00 7.71
C PHE A 164 -19.48 -0.85 8.98
N GLY A 165 -18.58 -1.82 9.16
CA GLY A 165 -18.57 -2.70 10.32
C GLY A 165 -17.77 -2.10 11.49
N HIS A 166 -17.46 -2.97 12.46
CA HIS A 166 -16.69 -2.58 13.64
C HIS A 166 -15.34 -3.30 13.66
N ALA A 167 -14.24 -2.55 13.55
CA ALA A 167 -12.88 -3.10 13.58
C ALA A 167 -12.58 -3.89 14.88
N SER A 168 -13.21 -3.53 15.99
CA SER A 168 -13.05 -4.22 17.29
C SER A 168 -13.61 -5.66 17.33
N ARG A 169 -14.41 -6.04 16.33
CA ARG A 169 -14.98 -7.39 16.23
C ARG A 169 -14.20 -8.32 15.31
N LEU A 170 -13.13 -7.80 14.68
CA LEU A 170 -12.31 -8.58 13.74
C LEU A 170 -11.50 -9.64 14.48
N ARG A 171 -11.29 -10.76 13.83
CA ARG A 171 -10.49 -11.88 14.33
C ARG A 171 -9.57 -12.39 13.23
N VAL A 172 -8.35 -12.77 13.62
CA VAL A 172 -7.43 -13.52 12.74
C VAL A 172 -8.11 -14.81 12.30
N GLY A 173 -7.97 -15.15 11.01
CA GLY A 173 -8.64 -16.28 10.38
C GLY A 173 -10.04 -15.97 9.84
N GLN A 174 -10.62 -14.78 10.10
CA GLN A 174 -11.91 -14.38 9.54
C GLN A 174 -11.80 -14.18 8.04
N MET A 175 -12.72 -14.80 7.27
CA MET A 175 -12.79 -14.66 5.81
C MET A 175 -13.19 -13.25 5.42
N VAL A 176 -12.53 -12.74 4.37
CA VAL A 176 -12.78 -11.41 3.81
C VAL A 176 -12.66 -11.44 2.29
N LEU A 177 -13.35 -10.50 1.64
CA LEU A 177 -13.27 -10.24 0.21
C LEU A 177 -12.71 -8.82 0.01
N ALA A 178 -11.70 -8.66 -0.81
CA ALA A 178 -11.25 -7.34 -1.27
C ALA A 178 -11.92 -7.04 -2.61
N MET A 179 -12.64 -5.93 -2.67
CA MET A 179 -13.50 -5.54 -3.79
C MET A 179 -13.11 -4.17 -4.30
N GLY A 180 -12.97 -4.04 -5.62
CA GLY A 180 -12.70 -2.77 -6.30
C GLY A 180 -13.21 -2.78 -7.73
N ASN A 181 -13.08 -1.66 -8.45
CA ASN A 181 -13.46 -1.54 -9.85
C ASN A 181 -12.34 -0.86 -10.67
N PRO A 182 -11.21 -1.57 -10.90
CA PRO A 182 -10.00 -0.96 -11.46
C PRO A 182 -10.09 -0.54 -12.92
N LEU A 183 -10.92 -1.20 -13.71
CA LEU A 183 -10.90 -1.06 -15.17
C LEU A 183 -12.29 -0.78 -15.78
N GLY A 184 -13.29 -0.46 -14.95
CA GLY A 184 -14.67 -0.32 -15.43
C GLY A 184 -15.28 -1.63 -15.95
N LEU A 185 -14.56 -2.74 -15.78
CA LEU A 185 -14.97 -4.08 -16.15
C LEU A 185 -15.56 -4.78 -14.91
N SER A 186 -16.82 -4.47 -14.59
CA SER A 186 -17.70 -5.21 -13.64
C SER A 186 -17.03 -5.72 -12.34
N GLY A 187 -16.24 -4.88 -11.65
CA GLY A 187 -15.71 -5.21 -10.33
C GLY A 187 -14.64 -6.32 -10.31
N SER A 188 -13.60 -6.12 -9.54
CA SER A 188 -12.59 -7.14 -9.22
C SER A 188 -12.79 -7.57 -7.77
N VAL A 189 -12.85 -8.89 -7.54
CA VAL A 189 -13.00 -9.47 -6.20
C VAL A 189 -11.89 -10.47 -5.97
N THR A 190 -11.21 -10.34 -4.84
CA THR A 190 -10.24 -11.34 -4.37
C THR A 190 -10.61 -11.81 -2.99
N GLU A 191 -10.40 -13.08 -2.67
CA GLU A 191 -10.73 -13.68 -1.39
C GLU A 191 -9.48 -13.89 -0.54
N GLY A 192 -9.67 -13.93 0.77
CA GLY A 192 -8.64 -14.24 1.73
C GLY A 192 -9.14 -14.22 3.16
N ILE A 193 -8.19 -14.13 4.09
CA ILE A 193 -8.49 -14.04 5.52
C ILE A 193 -7.79 -12.82 6.14
N ILE A 194 -8.24 -12.41 7.31
CA ILE A 194 -7.48 -11.53 8.19
C ILE A 194 -6.29 -12.33 8.74
N SER A 195 -5.08 -11.95 8.35
CA SER A 195 -3.82 -12.62 8.75
C SER A 195 -3.28 -12.08 10.07
N ALA A 196 -3.43 -10.78 10.30
CA ALA A 196 -3.05 -10.11 11.56
C ALA A 196 -3.82 -8.80 11.74
N LEU A 197 -3.83 -8.28 12.96
CA LEU A 197 -4.43 -7.01 13.34
C LEU A 197 -3.40 -6.15 14.08
N GLY A 198 -3.62 -4.84 14.10
CA GLY A 198 -2.81 -3.90 14.86
C GLY A 198 -1.41 -3.69 14.28
N ARG A 199 -1.20 -3.92 12.97
CA ARG A 199 0.08 -3.66 12.31
C ARG A 199 0.27 -2.16 12.12
N THR A 200 1.52 -1.71 12.23
CA THR A 200 1.94 -0.41 11.72
C THR A 200 2.76 -0.65 10.47
N VAL A 201 2.35 -0.04 9.36
CA VAL A 201 3.03 -0.16 8.07
C VAL A 201 3.23 1.21 7.47
N SER A 202 4.44 1.44 6.95
CA SER A 202 4.81 2.69 6.30
C SER A 202 5.07 2.46 4.82
N GLU A 203 4.53 3.33 4.00
CA GLU A 203 4.85 3.43 2.58
C GLU A 203 5.80 4.60 2.38
N PRO A 204 6.99 4.39 1.80
CA PRO A 204 7.90 5.49 1.49
C PRO A 204 7.29 6.45 0.46
N GLU A 205 7.64 7.73 0.58
CA GLU A 205 7.36 8.72 -0.48
C GLU A 205 7.93 8.27 -1.82
N GLY A 206 7.15 8.37 -2.88
CA GLY A 206 7.57 8.02 -4.24
C GLY A 206 6.55 7.15 -4.99
N ARG A 207 6.79 6.95 -6.30
CA ARG A 207 5.92 6.14 -7.18
C ARG A 207 4.42 6.48 -7.10
N GLY A 208 4.08 7.74 -6.86
CA GLY A 208 2.70 8.21 -6.72
C GLY A 208 2.12 8.10 -5.31
N SER A 209 2.88 7.62 -4.34
CA SER A 209 2.52 7.66 -2.93
C SER A 209 3.05 8.93 -2.27
N PRO A 210 2.23 9.66 -1.49
CA PRO A 210 2.66 10.82 -0.70
C PRO A 210 3.48 10.42 0.55
N GLY A 211 3.77 9.13 0.75
CA GLY A 211 4.33 8.60 1.99
C GLY A 211 3.25 8.52 3.08
N ALA A 212 2.82 7.31 3.40
CA ALA A 212 1.78 7.10 4.41
C ALA A 212 2.26 6.17 5.52
N THR A 213 1.76 6.36 6.73
CA THR A 213 1.93 5.40 7.83
C THR A 213 0.56 4.96 8.30
N ILE A 214 0.21 3.72 8.06
CA ILE A 214 -1.08 3.13 8.46
C ILE A 214 -0.93 2.49 9.82
N THR A 215 -1.59 3.05 10.82
CA THR A 215 -1.62 2.51 12.19
C THR A 215 -2.78 1.54 12.34
N ASN A 216 -2.61 0.51 13.17
CA ASN A 216 -3.61 -0.54 13.41
C ASN A 216 -4.07 -1.25 12.14
N ALA A 217 -3.24 -1.26 11.09
CA ALA A 217 -3.57 -1.86 9.80
C ALA A 217 -4.04 -3.31 9.97
N ILE A 218 -4.99 -3.70 9.13
CA ILE A 218 -5.44 -5.06 8.96
C ILE A 218 -4.51 -5.71 7.93
N GLN A 219 -3.82 -6.77 8.32
CA GLN A 219 -3.10 -7.62 7.37
C GLN A 219 -4.04 -8.69 6.82
N THR A 220 -4.05 -8.88 5.51
CA THR A 220 -4.89 -9.88 4.84
C THR A 220 -4.09 -10.68 3.81
N SER A 221 -4.50 -11.93 3.59
CA SER A 221 -4.00 -12.76 2.51
C SER A 221 -4.75 -12.54 1.18
N ALA A 222 -5.87 -11.81 1.19
CA ALA A 222 -6.56 -11.43 -0.04
C ALA A 222 -5.58 -10.65 -0.94
N PRO A 223 -5.39 -11.05 -2.21
CA PRO A 223 -4.52 -10.32 -3.13
C PRO A 223 -4.95 -8.87 -3.28
N ILE A 224 -4.06 -7.96 -2.86
CA ILE A 224 -4.21 -6.51 -3.07
C ILE A 224 -3.41 -6.15 -4.31
N ASN A 225 -4.12 -5.70 -5.34
CA ASN A 225 -3.56 -5.38 -6.65
C ASN A 225 -3.95 -3.94 -7.03
N PRO A 226 -3.22 -3.30 -7.96
CA PRO A 226 -3.67 -2.04 -8.53
C PRO A 226 -5.11 -2.15 -9.00
N GLY A 227 -5.99 -1.33 -8.39
CA GLY A 227 -7.40 -1.26 -8.71
C GLY A 227 -8.37 -1.66 -7.61
N ASN A 228 -8.00 -2.51 -6.64
CA ASN A 228 -8.81 -2.65 -5.43
C ASN A 228 -8.40 -1.67 -4.32
N SER A 229 -7.29 -0.91 -4.49
CA SER A 229 -6.96 0.23 -3.63
C SER A 229 -8.06 1.28 -3.65
N GLY A 230 -8.46 1.76 -2.48
CA GLY A 230 -9.59 2.68 -2.28
C GLY A 230 -10.97 2.00 -2.30
N GLY A 231 -11.05 0.73 -2.72
CA GLY A 231 -12.24 -0.09 -2.62
C GLY A 231 -12.47 -0.67 -1.21
N ALA A 232 -13.22 -1.76 -1.10
CA ALA A 232 -13.65 -2.31 0.18
C ALA A 232 -12.96 -3.64 0.51
N LEU A 233 -12.48 -3.79 1.75
CA LEU A 233 -12.29 -5.09 2.38
C LEU A 233 -13.56 -5.39 3.19
N VAL A 234 -14.27 -6.47 2.85
CA VAL A 234 -15.57 -6.79 3.46
C VAL A 234 -15.57 -8.16 4.13
N ASN A 235 -16.36 -8.30 5.18
CA ASN A 235 -16.62 -9.59 5.82
C ASN A 235 -17.80 -10.31 5.13
N LEU A 236 -18.06 -11.58 5.53
CA LEU A 236 -19.16 -12.36 4.97
C LEU A 236 -20.57 -11.90 5.42
N SER A 237 -20.66 -10.84 6.21
CA SER A 237 -21.93 -10.15 6.51
C SER A 237 -22.16 -8.93 5.61
N GLY A 238 -21.31 -8.70 4.61
CA GLY A 238 -21.37 -7.55 3.70
C GLY A 238 -21.02 -6.22 4.38
N GLU A 239 -20.25 -6.24 5.47
CA GLU A 239 -19.80 -5.04 6.15
C GLU A 239 -18.37 -4.70 5.72
N VAL A 240 -18.13 -3.43 5.40
CA VAL A 240 -16.78 -2.90 5.13
C VAL A 240 -16.00 -2.90 6.44
N VAL A 241 -14.92 -3.66 6.48
CA VAL A 241 -14.03 -3.78 7.64
C VAL A 241 -12.75 -2.97 7.47
N GLY A 242 -12.42 -2.58 6.24
CA GLY A 242 -11.29 -1.73 5.92
C GLY A 242 -11.26 -1.29 4.46
N ILE A 243 -10.29 -0.43 4.13
CA ILE A 243 -9.97 -0.01 2.76
C ILE A 243 -8.61 -0.61 2.39
N PRO A 244 -8.53 -1.50 1.38
CA PRO A 244 -7.25 -1.97 0.84
C PRO A 244 -6.39 -0.80 0.38
N THR A 245 -5.09 -0.81 0.76
CA THR A 245 -4.19 0.29 0.44
C THR A 245 -2.86 -0.19 -0.11
N LEU A 246 -2.14 -1.03 0.62
CA LEU A 246 -0.78 -1.44 0.31
C LEU A 246 -0.68 -2.96 0.14
N ALA A 247 0.14 -3.40 -0.84
CA ALA A 247 0.74 -4.73 -0.80
C ALA A 247 2.14 -4.61 -0.19
N ALA A 248 2.52 -5.58 0.67
CA ALA A 248 3.89 -5.64 1.15
C ALA A 248 4.84 -5.80 -0.03
N THR A 249 5.99 -5.12 0.03
CA THR A 249 7.06 -5.29 -0.95
C THR A 249 8.19 -6.11 -0.36
N ASN A 250 8.80 -6.97 -1.16
CA ASN A 250 9.98 -7.73 -0.76
C ASN A 250 11.25 -7.01 -1.26
N PRO A 251 12.08 -6.48 -0.36
CA PRO A 251 13.34 -5.82 -0.74
C PRO A 251 14.29 -6.75 -1.51
N GLU A 252 14.28 -8.05 -1.19
CA GLU A 252 15.11 -9.07 -1.85
C GLU A 252 14.70 -9.32 -3.32
N LEU A 253 13.46 -8.99 -3.67
CA LEU A 253 12.91 -9.08 -5.01
C LEU A 253 12.81 -7.70 -5.69
N ALA A 254 13.78 -6.82 -5.45
CA ALA A 254 13.83 -5.47 -6.00
C ALA A 254 12.54 -4.64 -5.74
N GLY A 255 11.90 -4.87 -4.61
CA GLY A 255 10.66 -4.19 -4.25
C GLY A 255 9.40 -4.71 -4.95
N ALA A 256 9.44 -5.92 -5.51
CA ALA A 256 8.23 -6.56 -6.02
C ALA A 256 7.24 -6.86 -4.88
N ALA A 257 5.95 -6.89 -5.21
CA ALA A 257 4.91 -7.25 -4.23
C ALA A 257 5.17 -8.64 -3.63
N ALA A 258 5.03 -8.75 -2.31
CA ALA A 258 5.08 -10.02 -1.60
C ALA A 258 3.70 -10.71 -1.71
N PRO A 259 3.58 -11.83 -2.43
CA PRO A 259 2.29 -12.49 -2.60
C PRO A 259 1.65 -12.88 -1.27
N GLY A 260 0.34 -12.65 -1.13
CA GLY A 260 -0.41 -13.05 0.07
C GLY A 260 -0.19 -12.16 1.31
N ILE A 261 0.44 -11.00 1.14
CA ILE A 261 0.58 -10.01 2.22
C ILE A 261 0.06 -8.66 1.73
N GLY A 262 -1.19 -8.38 2.04
CA GLY A 262 -1.83 -7.09 1.80
C GLY A 262 -2.21 -6.39 3.10
N PHE A 263 -2.40 -5.07 3.04
CA PHE A 263 -2.80 -4.26 4.17
C PHE A 263 -4.03 -3.42 3.84
N ALA A 264 -4.87 -3.20 4.84
CA ALA A 264 -6.03 -2.34 4.72
C ALA A 264 -6.13 -1.38 5.93
N ILE A 265 -6.61 -0.17 5.66
CA ILE A 265 -6.92 0.84 6.69
C ILE A 265 -8.19 0.38 7.40
N PRO A 266 -8.20 0.24 8.73
CA PRO A 266 -9.38 -0.23 9.46
C PRO A 266 -10.59 0.70 9.29
N CYS A 267 -11.79 0.13 9.22
CA CYS A 267 -13.03 0.90 9.09
C CYS A 267 -13.24 1.93 10.22
N SER A 268 -12.73 1.67 11.44
CA SER A 268 -12.77 2.64 12.53
C SER A 268 -11.98 3.93 12.22
N THR A 269 -10.79 3.79 11.61
CA THR A 269 -10.00 4.93 11.14
C THR A 269 -10.70 5.64 9.99
N VAL A 270 -11.22 4.86 9.02
CA VAL A 270 -11.95 5.41 7.87
C VAL A 270 -13.13 6.27 8.32
N THR A 271 -13.99 5.73 9.19
CA THR A 271 -15.20 6.45 9.63
C THR A 271 -14.88 7.65 10.51
N ASP A 272 -13.83 7.59 11.32
CA ASP A 272 -13.39 8.74 12.14
C ASP A 272 -12.87 9.88 11.26
N ILE A 273 -11.93 9.59 10.35
CA ILE A 273 -11.31 10.59 9.46
C ILE A 273 -12.33 11.14 8.45
N ALA A 274 -13.08 10.27 7.78
CA ALA A 274 -14.13 10.70 6.84
C ALA A 274 -15.21 11.54 7.55
N GLY A 275 -15.62 11.15 8.76
CA GLY A 275 -16.56 11.92 9.56
C GLY A 275 -16.07 13.32 9.90
N GLN A 276 -14.78 13.50 10.21
CA GLN A 276 -14.19 14.81 10.43
C GLN A 276 -14.17 15.63 9.13
N ILE A 277 -13.69 15.04 8.02
CA ILE A 277 -13.63 15.70 6.72
C ILE A 277 -15.02 16.19 6.27
N ILE A 278 -16.03 15.35 6.40
CA ILE A 278 -17.41 15.67 5.97
C ILE A 278 -18.01 16.77 6.83
N ARG A 279 -17.80 16.73 8.15
CA ARG A 279 -18.39 17.69 9.09
C ARG A 279 -17.62 19.02 9.14
N ASP A 280 -16.29 18.95 9.18
CA ASP A 280 -15.42 20.08 9.50
C ASP A 280 -14.65 20.63 8.28
N GLY A 281 -14.76 19.93 7.12
CA GLY A 281 -14.01 20.24 5.90
C GLY A 281 -12.53 19.91 5.96
N LYS A 282 -12.04 19.32 7.08
CA LYS A 282 -10.64 18.98 7.30
C LYS A 282 -10.50 17.95 8.43
N VAL A 283 -9.34 17.31 8.51
CA VAL A 283 -8.98 16.48 9.68
C VAL A 283 -8.52 17.40 10.80
N THR A 284 -9.24 17.41 11.91
CA THR A 284 -8.97 18.24 13.10
C THR A 284 -8.23 17.48 14.18
N ASN A 285 -8.34 16.15 14.19
CA ASN A 285 -7.69 15.26 15.14
C ASN A 285 -7.16 14.02 14.43
N THR A 286 -5.84 13.96 14.24
CA THR A 286 -5.17 12.83 13.58
C THR A 286 -5.02 11.63 14.52
N ARG A 287 -5.15 11.85 15.84
CA ARG A 287 -4.87 10.89 16.93
C ARG A 287 -3.46 10.30 16.88
N ARG A 288 -2.56 10.94 16.16
CA ARG A 288 -1.18 10.50 15.98
C ARG A 288 -0.23 11.32 16.84
N ALA A 289 0.65 10.63 17.51
CA ALA A 289 1.70 11.26 18.31
C ALA A 289 2.80 11.82 17.42
N ALA A 290 3.33 12.98 17.81
CA ALA A 290 4.44 13.62 17.15
C ALA A 290 5.44 14.20 18.16
N LEU A 291 6.73 14.19 17.79
CA LEU A 291 7.77 14.93 18.54
C LEU A 291 7.65 16.44 18.34
N GLY A 292 7.06 16.89 17.22
CA GLY A 292 7.03 18.29 16.81
C GLY A 292 8.32 18.70 16.11
N VAL A 293 8.80 17.84 15.22
CA VAL A 293 10.00 18.07 14.38
C VAL A 293 9.72 17.75 12.91
N THR A 294 10.43 18.43 12.01
CA THR A 294 10.59 18.00 10.62
C THR A 294 11.94 17.32 10.50
N VAL A 295 11.97 16.14 9.92
CA VAL A 295 13.19 15.31 9.83
C VAL A 295 13.52 14.91 8.41
N SER A 296 14.81 14.58 8.17
CA SER A 296 15.29 13.89 6.97
C SER A 296 16.10 12.68 7.37
N GLY A 297 16.28 11.74 6.43
CA GLY A 297 17.15 10.60 6.65
C GLY A 297 18.60 11.01 6.85
N SER A 298 19.31 10.32 7.72
CA SER A 298 20.75 10.46 7.98
C SER A 298 21.48 9.20 7.57
N VAL A 299 22.66 9.36 7.00
CA VAL A 299 23.56 8.27 6.63
C VAL A 299 24.85 8.40 7.45
N GLY A 300 25.28 7.32 8.06
CA GLY A 300 26.52 7.26 8.81
C GLY A 300 27.75 7.24 7.89
N ALA A 301 28.94 7.35 8.49
CA ALA A 301 30.21 7.28 7.77
C ALA A 301 30.44 5.93 7.07
N ASP A 302 29.74 4.89 7.49
CA ASP A 302 29.74 3.53 6.93
C ASP A 302 28.72 3.36 5.76
N GLY A 303 28.03 4.43 5.37
CA GLY A 303 27.00 4.41 4.34
C GLY A 303 25.65 3.82 4.78
N ARG A 304 25.48 3.47 6.04
CA ARG A 304 24.23 2.91 6.58
C ARG A 304 23.31 4.01 7.14
N PRO A 305 21.99 3.77 7.16
CA PRO A 305 21.06 4.66 7.87
C PRO A 305 21.50 4.82 9.33
N ALA A 306 21.52 6.06 9.80
CA ALA A 306 22.09 6.40 11.13
C ALA A 306 21.12 7.21 12.02
N GLY A 307 19.86 7.37 11.62
CA GLY A 307 18.86 8.11 12.38
C GLY A 307 18.09 9.12 11.54
N ALA A 308 17.27 9.92 12.23
CA ALA A 308 16.47 10.99 11.62
C ALA A 308 17.06 12.35 12.02
N ASN A 309 17.63 13.09 11.07
CA ASN A 309 18.15 14.44 11.31
C ASN A 309 17.00 15.43 11.45
N VAL A 310 17.02 16.23 12.51
CA VAL A 310 16.07 17.30 12.77
C VAL A 310 16.42 18.51 11.90
N ILE A 311 15.57 18.81 10.91
CA ILE A 311 15.71 19.98 10.04
C ILE A 311 15.09 21.20 10.70
N ARG A 312 13.94 21.01 11.36
CA ARG A 312 13.19 22.06 12.02
C ARG A 312 12.48 21.53 13.25
N VAL A 313 12.36 22.37 14.26
CA VAL A 313 11.58 22.12 15.48
C VAL A 313 10.39 23.04 15.49
N THR A 314 9.22 22.51 15.76
CA THR A 314 7.98 23.29 15.90
C THR A 314 8.02 24.08 17.20
N PRO A 315 7.95 25.42 17.19
CA PRO A 315 7.96 26.22 18.40
C PRO A 315 6.82 25.83 19.35
N GLY A 316 7.13 25.66 20.62
CA GLY A 316 6.19 25.19 21.65
C GLY A 316 5.78 23.73 21.49
N GLY A 317 6.37 22.96 20.57
CA GLY A 317 6.19 21.51 20.42
C GLY A 317 6.87 20.69 21.53
N GLY A 318 6.66 19.39 21.51
CA GLY A 318 7.28 18.49 22.51
C GLY A 318 8.81 18.54 22.48
N ALA A 319 9.38 18.47 21.27
CA ALA A 319 10.83 18.53 21.06
C ALA A 319 11.44 19.87 21.49
N ASP A 320 10.77 20.99 21.18
CA ASP A 320 11.21 22.34 21.57
C ASP A 320 11.30 22.49 23.09
N ARG A 321 10.25 22.07 23.80
CA ARG A 321 10.22 22.08 25.27
C ARG A 321 11.27 21.15 25.91
N ALA A 322 11.63 20.07 25.20
CA ALA A 322 12.66 19.13 25.64
C ALA A 322 14.09 19.58 25.29
N GLY A 323 14.24 20.69 24.55
CA GLY A 323 15.55 21.26 24.20
C GLY A 323 16.18 20.63 22.95
N ILE A 324 15.46 19.85 22.17
CA ILE A 324 15.89 19.34 20.86
C ILE A 324 16.00 20.51 19.88
N ARG A 325 17.02 20.53 19.06
CA ARG A 325 17.33 21.61 18.12
C ARG A 325 17.48 21.12 16.70
N ALA A 326 17.34 22.03 15.74
CA ALA A 326 17.72 21.75 14.34
C ALA A 326 19.19 21.35 14.28
N GLY A 327 19.49 20.29 13.54
CA GLY A 327 20.82 19.69 13.43
C GLY A 327 21.06 18.52 14.40
N ASP A 328 20.22 18.33 15.42
CA ASP A 328 20.24 17.10 16.21
C ASP A 328 19.78 15.91 15.36
N ARG A 329 20.17 14.72 15.76
CA ARG A 329 19.75 13.47 15.14
C ARG A 329 19.05 12.58 16.16
N VAL A 330 17.80 12.22 15.89
CA VAL A 330 17.07 11.25 16.70
C VAL A 330 17.56 9.85 16.35
N THR A 331 17.99 9.09 17.36
CA THR A 331 18.56 7.74 17.21
C THR A 331 17.70 6.66 17.85
N SER A 332 16.97 6.98 18.92
CA SER A 332 16.00 6.04 19.51
C SER A 332 14.82 6.76 20.17
N VAL A 333 13.70 6.04 20.34
CA VAL A 333 12.54 6.46 21.14
C VAL A 333 12.15 5.31 22.05
N ASN A 334 12.12 5.55 23.36
CA ASN A 334 11.89 4.52 24.41
C ASN A 334 12.79 3.29 24.26
N GLY A 335 14.06 3.49 23.85
CA GLY A 335 15.02 2.42 23.62
C GLY A 335 14.83 1.62 22.33
N ILE A 336 13.84 1.99 21.50
CA ILE A 336 13.66 1.41 20.18
C ILE A 336 14.46 2.24 19.19
N GLU A 337 15.40 1.61 18.49
CA GLU A 337 16.24 2.27 17.49
C GLU A 337 15.41 2.83 16.32
N THR A 338 15.72 4.07 15.94
CA THR A 338 15.04 4.78 14.83
C THR A 338 16.07 5.16 13.75
N ALA A 339 16.71 4.15 13.15
CA ALA A 339 17.77 4.32 12.15
C ALA A 339 17.29 5.05 10.88
N THR A 340 15.98 5.08 10.62
CA THR A 340 15.39 5.76 9.45
C THR A 340 14.21 6.64 9.87
N VAL A 341 13.79 7.56 8.99
CA VAL A 341 12.55 8.35 9.18
C VAL A 341 11.33 7.43 9.26
N ALA A 342 11.29 6.37 8.45
CA ALA A 342 10.21 5.39 8.49
C ALA A 342 10.14 4.69 9.85
N ALA A 343 11.28 4.22 10.39
CA ALA A 343 11.35 3.60 11.72
C ALA A 343 10.89 4.55 12.83
N LEU A 344 11.29 5.84 12.75
CA LEU A 344 10.79 6.85 13.69
C LEU A 344 9.28 7.02 13.60
N SER A 345 8.73 7.08 12.39
CA SER A 345 7.29 7.20 12.15
C SER A 345 6.52 5.98 12.68
N GLU A 346 7.06 4.77 12.48
CA GLU A 346 6.46 3.53 13.00
C GLU A 346 6.42 3.49 14.52
N VAL A 347 7.52 3.88 15.19
CA VAL A 347 7.54 3.95 16.65
C VAL A 347 6.54 4.97 17.16
N LEU A 348 6.53 6.19 16.62
CA LEU A 348 5.59 7.24 17.02
C LEU A 348 4.13 6.85 16.75
N ALA A 349 3.86 6.07 15.71
CA ALA A 349 2.54 5.58 15.38
C ALA A 349 1.93 4.62 16.42
N THR A 350 2.76 3.98 17.26
CA THR A 350 2.31 3.13 18.37
C THR A 350 1.99 3.92 19.64
N LEU A 351 2.35 5.20 19.69
CA LEU A 351 2.25 6.07 20.85
C LEU A 351 1.02 7.00 20.73
N LYS A 352 0.70 7.68 21.82
CA LYS A 352 -0.45 8.59 21.90
C LYS A 352 -0.02 10.03 22.12
N PRO A 353 -0.73 11.03 21.56
CA PRO A 353 -0.55 12.43 21.93
C PRO A 353 -0.66 12.61 23.46
N GLY A 354 0.20 13.47 24.03
CA GLY A 354 0.27 13.73 25.45
C GLY A 354 1.13 12.75 26.26
N GLN A 355 1.53 11.60 25.70
CA GLN A 355 2.45 10.65 26.34
C GLN A 355 3.84 11.25 26.42
N THR A 356 4.55 11.00 27.53
CA THR A 356 5.97 11.35 27.68
C THR A 356 6.82 10.14 27.31
N VAL A 357 7.83 10.35 26.47
CA VAL A 357 8.74 9.33 25.97
C VAL A 357 10.18 9.77 26.13
N LYS A 358 11.08 8.81 26.29
CA LYS A 358 12.53 9.04 26.28
C LYS A 358 13.02 9.05 24.84
N VAL A 359 13.70 10.12 24.46
CA VAL A 359 14.28 10.28 23.11
C VAL A 359 15.79 10.40 23.25
N GLU A 360 16.52 9.51 22.60
CA GLU A 360 17.96 9.64 22.47
C GLU A 360 18.29 10.44 21.21
N ILE A 361 19.15 11.44 21.40
CA ILE A 361 19.62 12.31 20.34
C ILE A 361 21.15 12.35 20.30
N THR A 362 21.67 12.56 19.10
CA THR A 362 23.09 12.92 18.91
C THR A 362 23.12 14.36 18.42
N HIS A 363 23.84 15.22 19.14
CA HIS A 363 24.07 16.62 18.76
C HIS A 363 25.07 16.73 17.58
N GLN A 364 25.17 17.92 16.99
CA GLN A 364 26.10 18.18 15.86
C GLN A 364 27.57 18.01 16.27
N ASP A 365 27.93 18.21 17.53
CA ASP A 365 29.26 17.99 18.09
C ASP A 365 29.59 16.53 18.37
N GLY A 366 28.64 15.61 18.09
CA GLY A 366 28.78 14.18 18.34
C GLY A 366 28.43 13.74 19.76
N SER A 367 28.13 14.65 20.67
CA SER A 367 27.65 14.29 22.02
C SER A 367 26.24 13.68 21.97
N THR A 368 25.92 12.79 22.91
CA THR A 368 24.61 12.15 22.99
C THR A 368 23.87 12.61 24.23
N ALA A 369 22.56 12.73 24.13
CA ALA A 369 21.69 13.04 25.26
C ALA A 369 20.40 12.22 25.20
N THR A 370 19.84 11.94 26.38
CA THR A 370 18.48 11.38 26.50
C THR A 370 17.58 12.44 27.11
N VAL A 371 16.51 12.79 26.43
CA VAL A 371 15.55 13.81 26.85
C VAL A 371 14.15 13.24 26.97
N ASP A 372 13.38 13.73 27.95
CA ASP A 372 11.97 13.38 28.10
C ASP A 372 11.12 14.33 27.22
N VAL A 373 10.42 13.78 26.23
CA VAL A 373 9.58 14.53 25.30
C VAL A 373 8.12 14.21 25.55
N LYS A 374 7.32 15.22 25.89
CA LYS A 374 5.86 15.10 25.89
C LYS A 374 5.36 15.24 24.46
N LEU A 375 4.85 14.14 23.90
CA LEU A 375 4.38 14.10 22.52
C LEU A 375 3.20 15.06 22.29
N SER A 376 3.26 15.80 21.21
CA SER A 376 2.14 16.58 20.67
C SER A 376 1.31 15.72 19.71
N GLU A 377 0.25 16.27 19.18
CA GLU A 377 -0.48 15.66 18.07
C GLU A 377 0.20 16.01 16.74
N LEU A 378 0.27 15.03 15.83
CA LEU A 378 0.78 15.23 14.47
C LEU A 378 -0.23 16.13 13.73
N PRO A 379 0.20 17.24 13.13
CA PRO A 379 -0.67 18.04 12.27
C PRO A 379 -1.21 17.23 11.09
N SER A 380 -2.34 17.62 10.56
CA SER A 380 -2.96 16.98 9.38
C SER A 380 -2.34 17.41 8.05
N GLU A 381 -1.52 18.48 8.07
CA GLU A 381 -0.80 19.07 6.93
C GLU A 381 0.72 18.87 7.07
#